data_3eac67dfb67614e36ffac6c11489cdff
#
_entry.id   3eac67dfb67614e36ffac6c11489cdff
#
_cell.length_a   1.000
_cell.length_b   1.000
_cell.length_c   1.000
_cell.angle_alpha   90.00
_cell.angle_beta   90.00
_cell.angle_gamma   90.00
#
_symmetry.space_group_name_H-M   'P 1'
#
loop_
_entity.id
_entity.type
_entity.pdbx_description
1 polymer ?
#
loop_
_entity_poly.entity_id
_entity_poly.type
_entity_poly.pdbx_seq_one_letter_code
_entity_poly.pdbx_strand_id
1 'polypeptide(L)'
;NMKKNKIKIGLVQINNSFSGQNYLPYSTACLESYVLSQSKEFTFLPHIYKRMPINKIVSLLDEADIIGFSTYVWNAEISREVAKRIKKKNPNKLIVFGGPQVPDQPKDFLQANKFIDVVVHNEGEKTFYNLLQIYPKKDWDHLTGISYLKGKDDLHKSMPTPRMRDLEELPSPFFNGLFDKLIKNNPSEKWIGLWESNRGCPFQCTFCDWGSATASKVTKFKETRLFKEIDWFAKNKIEYIFVCDANFGIQKRDVQLAEYVADTRKKTGYPHGFSVQNTKNATERAYLTQKILADAGLNKGVALSMQSLDQDTLKNIKRDNISLDTYLELARRFTIDKVETYSDLILGLPGETYESFCKGVDLLVKSGQHNRIQFNNLSILPNAEMGNPDYLKKHGMKIIKSNIINIHGSKEILD
;
A
#
# COMPACT_ATOMS: atom_id res chain seq x y z
N ASN A 1 42.36 -5.10 -15.35
CA ASN A 1 40.92 -5.17 -15.18
C ASN A 1 40.44 -3.97 -14.35
N MET A 2 40.07 -2.87 -15.03
CA MET A 2 39.34 -1.78 -14.37
C MET A 2 38.03 -2.36 -13.80
N LYS A 3 37.87 -2.31 -12.52
CA LYS A 3 36.58 -2.62 -11.88
C LYS A 3 35.57 -1.61 -12.43
N LYS A 4 34.65 -2.05 -13.29
CA LYS A 4 33.53 -1.23 -13.77
C LYS A 4 32.80 -0.71 -12.53
N ASN A 5 32.74 0.58 -12.34
CA ASN A 5 32.02 1.17 -11.22
C ASN A 5 30.57 0.70 -11.27
N LYS A 6 30.09 0.17 -10.16
CA LYS A 6 28.67 -0.24 -10.05
C LYS A 6 27.78 0.98 -10.15
N ILE A 7 26.66 0.83 -10.81
CA ILE A 7 25.60 1.85 -10.87
C ILE A 7 24.96 1.95 -9.49
N LYS A 8 24.89 3.17 -8.94
CA LYS A 8 24.33 3.44 -7.62
C LYS A 8 22.87 3.86 -7.72
N ILE A 9 22.03 3.23 -6.91
CA ILE A 9 20.59 3.46 -6.90
C ILE A 9 20.17 3.96 -5.52
N GLY A 10 19.42 5.04 -5.48
CA GLY A 10 18.74 5.54 -4.30
C GLY A 10 17.25 5.23 -4.37
N LEU A 11 16.68 4.65 -3.33
CA LEU A 11 15.26 4.36 -3.24
C LEU A 11 14.61 5.15 -2.10
N VAL A 12 13.43 5.70 -2.39
CA VAL A 12 12.69 6.59 -1.51
C VAL A 12 11.28 6.07 -1.32
N GLN A 13 10.95 5.71 -0.08
CA GLN A 13 9.59 5.38 0.36
C GLN A 13 9.35 6.08 1.69
N ILE A 14 8.97 7.35 1.62
CA ILE A 14 8.73 8.17 2.80
C ILE A 14 7.39 7.82 3.41
N ASN A 15 7.39 7.41 4.67
CA ASN A 15 6.19 7.17 5.46
C ASN A 15 6.14 8.13 6.64
N ASN A 16 4.91 8.42 7.08
CA ASN A 16 4.70 9.13 8.33
C ASN A 16 5.01 8.21 9.50
N SER A 17 5.64 8.74 10.54
CA SER A 17 5.81 8.00 11.80
C SER A 17 4.46 7.85 12.50
N PHE A 18 4.29 6.75 13.21
CA PHE A 18 3.11 6.47 14.03
C PHE A 18 3.55 6.13 15.45
N SER A 19 3.06 6.90 16.43
CA SER A 19 3.44 6.71 17.85
C SER A 19 4.97 6.64 18.07
N GLY A 20 5.75 7.46 17.38
CA GLY A 20 7.21 7.48 17.47
C GLY A 20 7.92 6.32 16.78
N GLN A 21 7.19 5.52 15.99
CA GLN A 21 7.74 4.40 15.24
C GLN A 21 7.71 4.68 13.75
N ASN A 22 8.67 4.11 13.01
CA ASN A 22 8.78 4.23 11.56
C ASN A 22 8.50 2.90 10.88
N TYR A 23 7.90 2.96 9.71
CA TYR A 23 7.67 1.76 8.90
C TYR A 23 8.94 1.32 8.21
N LEU A 24 9.23 0.02 8.24
CA LEU A 24 10.22 -0.57 7.35
C LEU A 24 9.78 -0.33 5.90
N PRO A 25 10.66 0.16 5.01
CA PRO A 25 10.30 0.52 3.63
C PRO A 25 10.13 -0.73 2.75
N TYR A 26 9.03 -1.41 2.90
CA TYR A 26 8.77 -2.74 2.31
C TYR A 26 8.76 -2.73 0.79
N SER A 27 8.06 -1.79 0.14
CA SER A 27 7.95 -1.80 -1.33
C SER A 27 9.30 -1.54 -2.01
N THR A 28 10.08 -0.59 -1.52
CA THR A 28 11.43 -0.33 -2.06
C THR A 28 12.41 -1.45 -1.71
N ALA A 29 12.25 -2.09 -0.56
CA ALA A 29 13.02 -3.27 -0.20
C ALA A 29 12.73 -4.47 -1.14
N CYS A 30 11.49 -4.64 -1.58
CA CYS A 30 11.15 -5.64 -2.60
C CYS A 30 11.84 -5.34 -3.94
N LEU A 31 11.89 -4.08 -4.37
CA LEU A 31 12.61 -3.68 -5.57
C LEU A 31 14.10 -4.01 -5.49
N GLU A 32 14.75 -3.60 -4.42
CA GLU A 32 16.18 -3.89 -4.20
C GLU A 32 16.45 -5.39 -4.16
N SER A 33 15.65 -6.14 -3.42
CA SER A 33 15.80 -7.60 -3.28
C SER A 33 15.70 -8.30 -4.63
N TYR A 34 14.73 -7.89 -5.46
CA TYR A 34 14.56 -8.45 -6.79
C TYR A 34 15.74 -8.12 -7.70
N VAL A 35 16.15 -6.85 -7.78
CA VAL A 35 17.28 -6.41 -8.60
C VAL A 35 18.56 -7.15 -8.23
N LEU A 36 18.88 -7.25 -6.94
CA LEU A 36 20.09 -7.92 -6.47
C LEU A 36 20.08 -9.44 -6.69
N SER A 37 18.90 -10.05 -6.77
CA SER A 37 18.76 -11.46 -7.14
C SER A 37 19.06 -11.72 -8.62
N GLN A 38 18.89 -10.71 -9.46
CA GLN A 38 19.05 -10.81 -10.92
C GLN A 38 20.42 -10.34 -11.41
N SER A 39 21.05 -9.37 -10.73
CA SER A 39 22.28 -8.74 -11.20
C SER A 39 23.16 -8.27 -10.06
N LYS A 40 24.48 -8.30 -10.28
CA LYS A 40 25.50 -7.77 -9.39
C LYS A 40 26.08 -6.42 -9.85
N GLU A 41 25.56 -5.86 -10.94
CA GLU A 41 26.03 -4.60 -11.51
C GLU A 41 25.54 -3.36 -10.75
N PHE A 42 24.55 -3.54 -9.90
CA PHE A 42 23.91 -2.46 -9.15
C PHE A 42 24.30 -2.48 -7.68
N THR A 43 24.31 -1.32 -7.05
CA THR A 43 24.46 -1.13 -5.61
C THR A 43 23.44 -0.11 -5.15
N PHE A 44 22.95 -0.26 -3.93
CA PHE A 44 21.91 0.58 -3.38
C PHE A 44 22.44 1.41 -2.22
N LEU A 45 22.06 2.69 -2.21
CA LEU A 45 22.24 3.54 -1.05
C LEU A 45 21.25 3.14 0.07
N PRO A 46 21.47 3.58 1.32
CA PRO A 46 20.47 3.40 2.37
C PRO A 46 19.12 3.99 1.96
N HIS A 47 18.04 3.25 2.24
CA HIS A 47 16.69 3.69 1.90
C HIS A 47 16.28 4.96 2.65
N ILE A 48 15.59 5.85 1.97
CA ILE A 48 14.92 6.99 2.60
C ILE A 48 13.53 6.52 3.01
N TYR A 49 13.29 6.39 4.31
CA TYR A 49 12.08 5.76 4.87
C TYR A 49 11.19 6.69 5.69
N LYS A 50 11.70 7.86 6.08
CA LYS A 50 10.96 8.82 6.90
C LYS A 50 11.11 10.24 6.39
N ARG A 51 10.24 11.12 6.88
CA ARG A 51 10.35 12.56 6.63
C ARG A 51 11.61 13.13 7.26
N MET A 52 12.26 13.96 6.51
CA MET A 52 13.43 14.75 6.92
C MET A 52 13.39 16.08 6.15
N PRO A 53 14.17 17.10 6.55
CA PRO A 53 14.36 18.29 5.73
C PRO A 53 14.75 17.90 4.30
N ILE A 54 14.11 18.49 3.31
CA ILE A 54 14.24 18.09 1.91
C ILE A 54 15.69 18.14 1.45
N ASN A 55 16.43 19.20 1.80
CA ASN A 55 17.84 19.31 1.41
C ASN A 55 18.72 18.20 2.01
N LYS A 56 18.37 17.68 3.19
CA LYS A 56 19.05 16.53 3.77
C LYS A 56 18.79 15.26 2.95
N ILE A 57 17.55 15.03 2.53
CA ILE A 57 17.23 13.90 1.65
C ILE A 57 18.01 14.01 0.33
N VAL A 58 18.02 15.18 -0.28
CA VAL A 58 18.78 15.43 -1.52
C VAL A 58 20.26 15.12 -1.33
N SER A 59 20.87 15.55 -0.22
CA SER A 59 22.25 15.23 0.12
C SER A 59 22.51 13.74 0.26
N LEU A 60 21.63 13.01 0.93
CA LEU A 60 21.78 11.57 1.13
C LEU A 60 21.70 10.77 -0.19
N LEU A 61 21.09 11.34 -1.22
CA LEU A 61 20.92 10.73 -2.52
C LEU A 61 21.96 11.24 -3.56
N ASP A 62 22.91 12.05 -3.14
CA ASP A 62 23.82 12.75 -4.06
C ASP A 62 24.71 11.78 -4.87
N GLU A 63 25.09 10.66 -4.31
CA GLU A 63 25.89 9.64 -4.99
C GLU A 63 25.07 8.72 -5.92
N ALA A 64 23.74 8.79 -5.90
CA ALA A 64 22.92 7.93 -6.74
C ALA A 64 22.95 8.38 -8.21
N ASP A 65 23.07 7.43 -9.12
CA ASP A 65 22.89 7.63 -10.56
C ASP A 65 21.41 7.62 -10.94
N ILE A 66 20.65 6.77 -10.25
CA ILE A 66 19.21 6.54 -10.46
C ILE A 66 18.51 6.68 -9.12
N ILE A 67 17.40 7.41 -9.09
CA ILE A 67 16.58 7.57 -7.91
C ILE A 67 15.16 7.09 -8.21
N GLY A 68 14.70 6.09 -7.46
CA GLY A 68 13.35 5.54 -7.52
C GLY A 68 12.50 5.97 -6.34
N PHE A 69 11.30 6.47 -6.62
CA PHE A 69 10.32 6.92 -5.63
C PHE A 69 9.10 6.00 -5.62
N SER A 70 8.77 5.46 -4.45
CA SER A 70 7.51 4.76 -4.21
C SER A 70 6.50 5.74 -3.63
N THR A 71 5.48 6.11 -4.42
CA THR A 71 4.61 7.24 -4.14
C THR A 71 3.20 6.81 -3.73
N TYR A 72 2.76 7.42 -2.64
CA TYR A 72 1.45 7.26 -2.03
C TYR A 72 0.86 8.64 -1.74
N VAL A 73 -0.43 8.69 -1.41
CA VAL A 73 -1.11 9.96 -1.13
C VAL A 73 -0.44 10.78 -0.01
N TRP A 74 0.19 10.10 0.96
CA TRP A 74 0.83 10.77 2.11
C TRP A 74 2.26 11.24 1.84
N ASN A 75 2.89 10.86 0.74
CA ASN A 75 4.27 11.23 0.44
C ASN A 75 4.48 11.81 -0.97
N ALA A 76 3.41 12.00 -1.74
CA ALA A 76 3.50 12.42 -3.13
C ALA A 76 4.13 13.81 -3.28
N GLU A 77 3.76 14.77 -2.43
CA GLU A 77 4.27 16.15 -2.49
C GLU A 77 5.76 16.22 -2.15
N ILE A 78 6.16 15.64 -1.01
CA ILE A 78 7.58 15.63 -0.61
C ILE A 78 8.44 14.87 -1.62
N SER A 79 7.94 13.76 -2.17
CA SER A 79 8.65 12.99 -3.19
C SER A 79 8.91 13.83 -4.46
N ARG A 80 7.88 14.56 -4.92
CA ARG A 80 8.02 15.47 -6.08
C ARG A 80 9.02 16.60 -5.81
N GLU A 81 8.96 17.22 -4.65
CA GLU A 81 9.86 18.33 -4.31
C GLU A 81 11.32 17.84 -4.20
N VAL A 82 11.56 16.69 -3.57
CA VAL A 82 12.89 16.06 -3.52
C VAL A 82 13.41 15.78 -4.95
N ALA A 83 12.61 15.15 -5.78
CA ALA A 83 12.97 14.82 -7.16
C ALA A 83 13.30 16.08 -7.99
N LYS A 84 12.49 17.13 -7.83
CA LYS A 84 12.69 18.42 -8.49
C LYS A 84 14.02 19.05 -8.12
N ARG A 85 14.37 19.07 -6.83
CA ARG A 85 15.65 19.62 -6.34
C ARG A 85 16.84 18.78 -6.81
N ILE A 86 16.72 17.45 -6.81
CA ILE A 86 17.75 16.55 -7.34
C ILE A 86 18.00 16.85 -8.82
N LYS A 87 16.95 16.92 -9.63
CA LYS A 87 17.06 17.17 -11.07
C LYS A 87 17.64 18.54 -11.40
N LYS A 88 17.28 19.55 -10.60
CA LYS A 88 17.87 20.90 -10.72
C LYS A 88 19.37 20.91 -10.43
N LYS A 89 19.79 20.15 -9.40
CA LYS A 89 21.21 20.04 -9.00
C LYS A 89 22.02 19.24 -10.01
N ASN A 90 21.48 18.13 -10.50
CA ASN A 90 22.14 17.26 -11.48
C ASN A 90 21.12 16.73 -12.50
N PRO A 91 21.04 17.37 -13.68
CA PRO A 91 20.08 16.97 -14.73
C PRO A 91 20.31 15.58 -15.31
N ASN A 92 21.49 14.99 -15.13
CA ASN A 92 21.84 13.68 -15.70
C ASN A 92 21.34 12.50 -14.84
N LYS A 93 20.91 12.74 -13.61
CA LYS A 93 20.33 11.67 -12.77
C LYS A 93 19.01 11.21 -13.34
N LEU A 94 18.80 9.90 -13.35
CA LEU A 94 17.55 9.30 -13.78
C LEU A 94 16.56 9.28 -12.62
N ILE A 95 15.39 9.89 -12.81
CA ILE A 95 14.29 9.95 -11.84
C ILE A 95 13.15 9.05 -12.29
N VAL A 96 12.83 8.05 -11.45
CA VAL A 96 11.79 7.05 -11.68
C VAL A 96 10.72 7.16 -10.60
N PHE A 97 9.45 7.30 -11.01
CA PHE A 97 8.31 7.28 -10.08
C PHE A 97 7.49 6.01 -10.26
N GLY A 98 7.09 5.40 -9.17
CA GLY A 98 6.17 4.29 -9.11
C GLY A 98 5.24 4.41 -7.91
N GLY A 99 4.41 3.40 -7.70
CA GLY A 99 3.44 3.37 -6.62
C GLY A 99 2.05 3.85 -7.02
N PRO A 100 1.05 3.72 -6.12
CA PRO A 100 -0.37 3.99 -6.42
C PRO A 100 -0.68 5.42 -6.83
N GLN A 101 0.18 6.38 -6.49
CA GLN A 101 -0.04 7.80 -6.80
C GLN A 101 0.39 8.18 -8.22
N VAL A 102 1.06 7.28 -8.95
CA VAL A 102 1.32 7.45 -10.37
C VAL A 102 0.02 7.22 -11.15
N PRO A 103 -0.49 8.24 -11.88
CA PRO A 103 -1.73 8.07 -12.63
C PRO A 103 -1.59 7.06 -13.77
N ASP A 104 -2.62 6.22 -13.98
CA ASP A 104 -2.69 5.30 -15.13
C ASP A 104 -2.77 6.05 -16.47
N GLN A 105 -3.28 7.29 -16.44
CA GLN A 105 -3.23 8.23 -17.56
C GLN A 105 -2.23 9.35 -17.22
N PRO A 106 -0.93 9.15 -17.47
CA PRO A 106 0.12 9.96 -16.84
C PRO A 106 0.51 11.20 -17.65
N LYS A 107 -0.14 11.52 -18.75
CA LYS A 107 0.26 12.62 -19.65
C LYS A 107 0.37 13.96 -18.92
N ASP A 108 -0.72 14.39 -18.30
CA ASP A 108 -0.77 15.69 -17.60
C ASP A 108 0.18 15.70 -16.40
N PHE A 109 0.29 14.57 -15.70
CA PHE A 109 1.21 14.40 -14.58
C PHE A 109 2.68 14.58 -15.02
N LEU A 110 3.09 13.94 -16.10
CA LEU A 110 4.45 14.06 -16.63
C LEU A 110 4.72 15.46 -17.20
N GLN A 111 3.74 16.07 -17.87
CA GLN A 111 3.87 17.44 -18.36
C GLN A 111 4.04 18.46 -17.24
N ALA A 112 3.34 18.27 -16.13
CA ALA A 112 3.45 19.12 -14.94
C ALA A 112 4.72 18.87 -14.14
N ASN A 113 5.36 17.71 -14.27
CA ASN A 113 6.52 17.27 -13.48
C ASN A 113 7.68 16.80 -14.37
N LYS A 114 8.19 17.72 -15.21
CA LYS A 114 9.24 17.40 -16.19
C LYS A 114 10.58 16.92 -15.62
N PHE A 115 10.75 16.99 -14.32
CA PHE A 115 11.90 16.41 -13.61
C PHE A 115 11.78 14.88 -13.45
N ILE A 116 10.61 14.30 -13.73
CA ILE A 116 10.42 12.84 -13.76
C ILE A 116 10.73 12.33 -15.16
N ASP A 117 11.70 11.42 -15.26
CA ASP A 117 12.10 10.86 -16.56
C ASP A 117 11.15 9.77 -17.04
N VAL A 118 10.70 8.90 -16.12
CA VAL A 118 9.87 7.75 -16.43
C VAL A 118 9.02 7.35 -15.23
N VAL A 119 7.83 6.89 -15.49
CA VAL A 119 6.93 6.30 -14.48
C VAL A 119 6.75 4.82 -14.72
N VAL A 120 6.63 4.06 -13.61
CA VAL A 120 6.38 2.62 -13.58
C VAL A 120 4.95 2.39 -13.10
N HIS A 121 4.20 1.59 -13.84
CA HIS A 121 2.82 1.23 -13.53
C HIS A 121 2.73 -0.16 -12.89
N ASN A 122 1.81 -0.32 -11.94
CA ASN A 122 1.50 -1.59 -11.27
C ASN A 122 2.69 -2.19 -10.50
N GLU A 123 2.86 -3.52 -10.51
CA GLU A 123 3.96 -4.21 -9.85
C GLU A 123 5.30 -3.75 -10.43
N GLY A 124 6.19 -3.26 -9.58
CA GLY A 124 7.41 -2.59 -10.01
C GLY A 124 8.64 -3.46 -10.14
N GLU A 125 8.68 -4.63 -9.51
CA GLU A 125 9.93 -5.39 -9.36
C GLU A 125 10.59 -5.75 -10.70
N LYS A 126 9.87 -6.42 -11.59
CA LYS A 126 10.39 -6.80 -12.92
C LYS A 126 10.57 -5.58 -13.83
N THR A 127 9.59 -4.68 -13.83
CA THR A 127 9.62 -3.48 -14.68
C THR A 127 10.80 -2.57 -14.33
N PHE A 128 11.03 -2.34 -13.04
CA PHE A 128 12.15 -1.53 -12.57
C PHE A 128 13.50 -2.17 -12.94
N TYR A 129 13.65 -3.47 -12.73
CA TYR A 129 14.84 -4.20 -13.13
C TYR A 129 15.10 -4.09 -14.63
N ASN A 130 14.09 -4.30 -15.47
CA ASN A 130 14.22 -4.18 -16.92
C ASN A 130 14.65 -2.76 -17.35
N LEU A 131 14.14 -1.74 -16.67
CA LEU A 131 14.53 -0.35 -16.88
C LEU A 131 16.02 -0.12 -16.54
N LEU A 132 16.49 -0.67 -15.42
CA LEU A 132 17.87 -0.54 -14.97
C LEU A 132 18.87 -1.19 -15.93
N GLN A 133 18.51 -2.30 -16.58
CA GLN A 133 19.41 -3.02 -17.51
C GLN A 133 19.78 -2.18 -18.73
N ILE A 134 18.98 -1.21 -19.10
CA ILE A 134 19.20 -0.37 -20.28
C ILE A 134 20.02 0.86 -19.93
N TYR A 135 20.09 1.25 -18.65
CA TYR A 135 20.85 2.41 -18.20
C TYR A 135 22.33 2.33 -18.63
N PRO A 136 22.95 3.43 -19.12
CA PRO A 136 22.44 4.81 -19.14
C PRO A 136 21.63 5.18 -20.40
N LYS A 137 21.41 4.26 -21.31
CA LYS A 137 20.59 4.51 -22.50
C LYS A 137 19.13 4.68 -22.07
N LYS A 138 18.41 5.51 -22.80
CA LYS A 138 16.96 5.75 -22.61
C LYS A 138 16.15 5.16 -23.76
N ASP A 139 16.58 4.00 -24.26
CA ASP A 139 15.90 3.24 -25.30
C ASP A 139 14.85 2.33 -24.67
N TRP A 140 13.73 2.92 -24.26
CA TRP A 140 12.69 2.27 -23.48
C TRP A 140 11.48 1.82 -24.29
N ASP A 141 11.48 2.04 -25.60
CA ASP A 141 10.30 1.81 -26.45
C ASP A 141 9.78 0.36 -26.45
N HIS A 142 10.66 -0.59 -26.19
CA HIS A 142 10.34 -2.02 -26.13
C HIS A 142 10.02 -2.52 -24.72
N LEU A 143 10.13 -1.68 -23.69
CA LEU A 143 9.80 -2.08 -22.33
C LEU A 143 8.28 -2.04 -22.11
N THR A 144 7.81 -2.90 -21.20
CA THR A 144 6.42 -2.88 -20.72
C THR A 144 6.28 -2.17 -19.39
N GLY A 145 5.06 -1.75 -19.05
CA GLY A 145 4.71 -1.22 -17.73
C GLY A 145 5.24 0.18 -17.42
N ILE A 146 5.65 0.95 -18.41
CA ILE A 146 6.21 2.29 -18.23
C ILE A 146 5.51 3.34 -19.08
N SER A 147 5.67 4.59 -18.68
CA SER A 147 5.31 5.76 -19.50
C SER A 147 6.36 6.86 -19.34
N TYR A 148 6.59 7.60 -20.41
CA TYR A 148 7.51 8.75 -20.43
C TYR A 148 7.16 9.69 -21.57
N LEU A 149 7.67 10.92 -21.54
CA LEU A 149 7.49 11.87 -22.62
C LEU A 149 8.65 11.75 -23.63
N LYS A 150 8.30 11.55 -24.89
CA LYS A 150 9.20 11.73 -26.05
C LYS A 150 9.14 13.18 -26.45
N GLY A 151 10.12 13.99 -26.05
CA GLY A 151 10.09 15.42 -26.31
C GLY A 151 9.11 16.16 -25.38
N LYS A 152 8.42 17.19 -25.92
CA LYS A 152 7.69 18.13 -25.07
C LYS A 152 6.30 17.65 -24.68
N ASP A 153 5.58 16.98 -25.56
CA ASP A 153 4.15 16.66 -25.40
C ASP A 153 3.75 15.28 -25.94
N ASP A 154 4.71 14.49 -26.41
CA ASP A 154 4.45 13.18 -27.00
C ASP A 154 4.62 12.11 -25.93
N LEU A 155 3.48 11.58 -25.45
CA LEU A 155 3.45 10.52 -24.46
C LEU A 155 3.68 9.15 -25.09
N HIS A 156 4.73 8.47 -24.65
CA HIS A 156 4.84 7.01 -24.83
C HIS A 156 4.28 6.30 -23.61
N LYS A 157 3.23 5.51 -23.80
CA LYS A 157 2.70 4.60 -22.79
C LYS A 157 2.78 3.18 -23.33
N SER A 158 3.62 2.37 -22.70
CA SER A 158 3.83 0.99 -23.12
C SER A 158 2.67 0.08 -22.70
N MET A 159 2.63 -1.12 -23.27
CA MET A 159 1.73 -2.17 -22.82
C MET A 159 2.00 -2.50 -21.34
N PRO A 160 0.97 -2.84 -20.55
CA PRO A 160 1.15 -3.24 -19.17
C PRO A 160 2.08 -4.44 -19.03
N THR A 161 2.93 -4.45 -18.02
CA THR A 161 3.63 -5.68 -17.62
C THR A 161 2.60 -6.66 -17.06
N PRO A 162 2.59 -7.93 -17.51
CA PRO A 162 1.72 -8.94 -16.93
C PRO A 162 1.95 -9.08 -15.42
N ARG A 163 0.87 -9.24 -14.66
CA ARG A 163 0.98 -9.49 -13.23
C ARG A 163 1.75 -10.78 -12.96
N MET A 164 2.56 -10.74 -11.91
CA MET A 164 3.31 -11.89 -11.46
C MET A 164 2.37 -13.01 -10.97
N ARG A 165 2.47 -14.17 -11.58
CA ARG A 165 1.61 -15.32 -11.24
C ARG A 165 2.21 -16.17 -10.13
N ASP A 166 3.53 -16.29 -10.11
CA ASP A 166 4.28 -17.01 -9.08
C ASP A 166 5.05 -15.99 -8.23
N LEU A 167 4.57 -15.73 -7.02
CA LEU A 167 5.21 -14.79 -6.11
C LEU A 167 6.52 -15.33 -5.52
N GLU A 168 6.82 -16.62 -5.68
CA GLU A 168 8.12 -17.18 -5.26
C GLU A 168 9.28 -16.70 -6.13
N GLU A 169 9.01 -16.09 -7.28
CA GLU A 169 10.03 -15.37 -8.06
C GLU A 169 10.56 -14.13 -7.33
N LEU A 170 9.83 -13.62 -6.33
CA LEU A 170 10.24 -12.47 -5.52
C LEU A 170 11.03 -12.94 -4.30
N PRO A 171 12.30 -12.56 -4.15
CA PRO A 171 13.04 -12.82 -2.92
C PRO A 171 12.41 -12.09 -1.74
N SER A 172 12.41 -12.72 -0.57
CA SER A 172 11.97 -12.05 0.64
C SER A 172 12.97 -10.95 1.06
N PRO A 173 12.52 -9.72 1.27
CA PRO A 173 13.38 -8.65 1.76
C PRO A 173 13.82 -8.84 3.22
N PHE A 174 13.22 -9.80 3.93
CA PHE A 174 13.53 -10.10 5.33
C PHE A 174 14.73 -11.06 5.46
N PHE A 175 15.06 -11.84 4.41
CA PHE A 175 16.06 -12.91 4.49
C PHE A 175 17.43 -12.55 3.90
N ASN A 176 17.55 -11.42 3.22
CA ASN A 176 18.77 -11.02 2.52
C ASN A 176 19.67 -10.05 3.30
N GLY A 177 19.33 -9.79 4.57
CA GLY A 177 20.09 -8.89 5.43
C GLY A 177 19.83 -7.40 5.22
N LEU A 178 18.95 -7.00 4.29
CA LEU A 178 18.65 -5.61 4.02
C LEU A 178 18.05 -4.91 5.24
N PHE A 179 16.99 -5.46 5.79
CA PHE A 179 16.36 -4.89 6.99
C PHE A 179 17.23 -5.06 8.25
N ASP A 180 17.97 -6.15 8.36
CA ASP A 180 18.92 -6.32 9.48
C ASP A 180 19.96 -5.19 9.49
N LYS A 181 20.50 -4.85 8.32
CA LYS A 181 21.42 -3.72 8.15
C LYS A 181 20.77 -2.38 8.47
N LEU A 182 19.54 -2.16 7.99
CA LEU A 182 18.78 -0.92 8.23
C LEU A 182 18.53 -0.74 9.73
N ILE A 183 18.11 -1.77 10.43
CA ILE A 183 17.87 -1.75 11.89
C ILE A 183 19.16 -1.48 12.63
N LYS A 184 20.24 -2.20 12.28
CA LYS A 184 21.55 -2.03 12.93
C LYS A 184 22.11 -0.61 12.75
N ASN A 185 21.92 -0.01 11.59
CA ASN A 185 22.42 1.33 11.29
C ASN A 185 21.56 2.45 11.90
N ASN A 186 20.37 2.13 12.41
CA ASN A 186 19.45 3.07 13.03
C ASN A 186 18.98 2.54 14.40
N PRO A 187 19.90 2.39 15.38
CA PRO A 187 19.59 1.70 16.64
C PRO A 187 18.61 2.47 17.55
N SER A 188 18.42 3.75 17.33
CA SER A 188 17.45 4.57 18.07
C SER A 188 16.03 4.48 17.52
N GLU A 189 15.85 3.94 16.31
CA GLU A 189 14.54 3.81 15.69
C GLU A 189 13.75 2.63 16.23
N LYS A 190 12.45 2.81 16.35
CA LYS A 190 11.49 1.73 16.55
C LYS A 190 10.73 1.48 15.25
N TRP A 191 10.48 0.22 14.93
CA TRP A 191 10.01 -0.16 13.61
C TRP A 191 8.62 -0.79 13.65
N ILE A 192 7.81 -0.46 12.64
CA ILE A 192 6.58 -1.15 12.28
C ILE A 192 6.88 -1.98 11.03
N GLY A 193 6.54 -3.25 11.07
CA GLY A 193 6.65 -4.13 9.91
C GLY A 193 5.49 -3.88 8.94
N LEU A 194 5.80 -3.82 7.66
CA LEU A 194 4.83 -3.98 6.58
C LEU A 194 4.99 -5.39 6.02
N TRP A 195 3.89 -6.09 5.84
CA TRP A 195 3.92 -7.49 5.44
C TRP A 195 2.77 -7.84 4.51
N GLU A 196 3.05 -8.62 3.48
CA GLU A 196 2.03 -9.15 2.60
C GLU A 196 2.11 -10.67 2.52
N SER A 197 0.98 -11.34 2.58
CA SER A 197 0.87 -12.78 2.39
C SER A 197 0.36 -13.15 1.00
N ASN A 198 -0.31 -12.21 0.35
CA ASN A 198 -0.85 -12.37 -0.99
C ASN A 198 -0.95 -11.01 -1.70
N ARG A 199 -1.19 -11.06 -3.01
CA ARG A 199 -1.47 -9.89 -3.86
C ARG A 199 -2.74 -10.14 -4.63
N GLY A 200 -3.62 -9.14 -4.71
CA GLY A 200 -4.85 -9.17 -5.47
C GLY A 200 -6.09 -9.00 -4.62
N CYS A 201 -7.17 -8.54 -5.24
CA CYS A 201 -8.48 -8.38 -4.64
C CYS A 201 -9.56 -8.72 -5.67
N PRO A 202 -10.43 -9.70 -5.41
CA PRO A 202 -11.45 -10.11 -6.38
C PRO A 202 -12.64 -9.14 -6.46
N PHE A 203 -12.73 -8.20 -5.53
CA PHE A 203 -13.84 -7.25 -5.46
C PHE A 203 -13.62 -6.04 -6.38
N GLN A 204 -14.74 -5.38 -6.75
CA GLN A 204 -14.76 -4.32 -7.76
C GLN A 204 -15.22 -2.96 -7.22
N CYS A 205 -15.03 -2.71 -5.93
CA CYS A 205 -15.46 -1.45 -5.33
C CYS A 205 -14.86 -0.25 -6.07
N THR A 206 -15.70 0.64 -6.59
CA THR A 206 -15.29 1.71 -7.50
C THR A 206 -14.45 2.81 -6.83
N PHE A 207 -14.56 2.95 -5.52
CA PHE A 207 -13.80 3.92 -4.72
C PHE A 207 -12.40 3.43 -4.33
N CYS A 208 -12.11 2.14 -4.52
CA CYS A 208 -10.92 1.50 -3.99
C CYS A 208 -9.81 1.41 -5.04
N ASP A 209 -8.59 1.71 -4.60
CA ASP A 209 -7.35 1.42 -5.32
C ASP A 209 -6.34 0.81 -4.34
N TRP A 210 -6.43 -0.51 -4.14
CA TRP A 210 -5.50 -1.22 -3.27
C TRP A 210 -4.27 -1.67 -4.06
N GLY A 211 -3.39 -0.70 -4.36
CA GLY A 211 -2.15 -0.98 -5.09
C GLY A 211 -2.36 -1.60 -6.47
N SER A 212 -3.43 -1.17 -7.19
CA SER A 212 -3.85 -1.73 -8.47
C SER A 212 -4.30 -3.19 -8.41
N ALA A 213 -4.65 -3.67 -7.21
CA ALA A 213 -5.09 -5.05 -6.98
C ALA A 213 -6.60 -5.26 -7.17
N THR A 214 -7.38 -4.18 -7.35
CA THR A 214 -8.85 -4.23 -7.50
C THR A 214 -9.25 -5.07 -8.72
N ALA A 215 -10.28 -5.91 -8.55
CA ALA A 215 -10.79 -6.81 -9.59
C ALA A 215 -9.74 -7.78 -10.15
N SER A 216 -8.76 -8.17 -9.36
CA SER A 216 -7.67 -9.04 -9.78
C SER A 216 -7.65 -10.37 -9.02
N LYS A 217 -7.17 -11.40 -9.71
CA LYS A 217 -6.97 -12.73 -9.08
C LYS A 217 -5.97 -12.63 -7.95
N VAL A 218 -6.29 -13.27 -6.82
CA VAL A 218 -5.38 -13.37 -5.68
C VAL A 218 -4.26 -14.36 -5.99
N THR A 219 -3.03 -13.88 -5.91
CA THR A 219 -1.80 -14.68 -5.91
C THR A 219 -1.19 -14.69 -4.53
N LYS A 220 -0.55 -15.77 -4.10
CA LYS A 220 -0.11 -15.96 -2.72
C LYS A 220 1.34 -16.43 -2.61
N PHE A 221 2.02 -15.98 -1.57
CA PHE A 221 3.30 -16.54 -1.14
C PHE A 221 3.09 -17.90 -0.46
N LYS A 222 4.09 -18.75 -0.45
CA LYS A 222 4.05 -20.05 0.25
C LYS A 222 4.06 -19.87 1.77
N GLU A 223 3.31 -20.71 2.46
CA GLU A 223 3.18 -20.71 3.92
C GLU A 223 4.53 -20.86 4.62
N THR A 224 5.40 -21.70 4.12
CA THR A 224 6.75 -21.92 4.68
C THR A 224 7.60 -20.66 4.71
N ARG A 225 7.49 -19.82 3.67
CA ARG A 225 8.14 -18.51 3.61
C ARG A 225 7.51 -17.56 4.63
N LEU A 226 6.19 -17.52 4.69
CA LEU A 226 5.45 -16.61 5.56
C LEU A 226 5.71 -16.89 7.05
N PHE A 227 5.78 -18.15 7.45
CA PHE A 227 6.14 -18.53 8.80
C PHE A 227 7.56 -18.05 9.18
N LYS A 228 8.53 -18.20 8.30
CA LYS A 228 9.89 -17.69 8.51
C LYS A 228 9.94 -16.15 8.58
N GLU A 229 9.10 -15.46 7.84
CA GLU A 229 9.01 -14.00 7.91
C GLU A 229 8.41 -13.56 9.26
N ILE A 230 7.40 -14.26 9.77
CA ILE A 230 6.86 -14.02 11.11
C ILE A 230 7.92 -14.27 12.18
N ASP A 231 8.71 -15.33 12.06
CA ASP A 231 9.83 -15.62 12.95
C ASP A 231 10.89 -14.49 12.90
N TRP A 232 11.16 -13.95 11.73
CA TRP A 232 12.07 -12.81 11.57
C TRP A 232 11.58 -11.58 12.34
N PHE A 233 10.28 -11.25 12.24
CA PHE A 233 9.70 -10.14 13.01
C PHE A 233 9.87 -10.34 14.52
N ALA A 234 9.59 -11.53 15.02
CA ALA A 234 9.72 -11.85 16.44
C ALA A 234 11.18 -11.78 16.90
N LYS A 235 12.10 -12.34 16.14
CA LYS A 235 13.55 -12.31 16.42
C LYS A 235 14.08 -10.87 16.50
N ASN A 236 13.61 -9.99 15.64
CA ASN A 236 14.00 -8.59 15.61
C ASN A 236 13.15 -7.70 16.52
N LYS A 237 12.30 -8.28 17.36
CA LYS A 237 11.45 -7.57 18.33
C LYS A 237 10.62 -6.46 17.71
N ILE A 238 10.07 -6.72 16.52
CA ILE A 238 9.15 -5.80 15.85
C ILE A 238 7.82 -5.83 16.60
N GLU A 239 7.43 -4.70 17.17
CA GLU A 239 6.25 -4.61 18.03
C GLU A 239 4.95 -4.70 17.25
N TYR A 240 4.87 -4.02 16.11
CA TYR A 240 3.66 -3.93 15.32
C TYR A 240 3.91 -4.35 13.87
N ILE A 241 3.01 -5.17 13.35
CA ILE A 241 2.99 -5.59 11.95
C ILE A 241 1.70 -5.09 11.33
N PHE A 242 1.82 -4.33 10.24
CA PHE A 242 0.70 -3.96 9.39
C PHE A 242 0.67 -4.91 8.18
N VAL A 243 -0.40 -5.69 8.08
CA VAL A 243 -0.60 -6.61 6.96
C VAL A 243 -1.19 -5.85 5.78
N CYS A 244 -0.49 -5.91 4.65
CA CYS A 244 -0.85 -5.17 3.44
C CYS A 244 -1.84 -5.90 2.54
N ASP A 245 -2.28 -7.09 2.92
CA ASP A 245 -3.30 -7.84 2.18
C ASP A 245 -4.62 -7.07 2.13
N ALA A 246 -5.26 -7.06 0.97
CA ALA A 246 -6.56 -6.38 0.82
C ALA A 246 -7.68 -7.08 1.58
N ASN A 247 -7.58 -8.39 1.78
CA ASN A 247 -8.62 -9.21 2.43
C ASN A 247 -7.99 -10.34 3.24
N PHE A 248 -7.66 -10.10 4.49
CA PHE A 248 -7.21 -11.16 5.38
C PHE A 248 -8.42 -11.99 5.86
N GLY A 249 -8.27 -13.32 5.86
CA GLY A 249 -9.37 -14.26 6.16
C GLY A 249 -10.08 -14.80 4.91
N ILE A 250 -9.75 -14.30 3.72
CA ILE A 250 -10.31 -14.81 2.46
C ILE A 250 -9.71 -16.18 2.05
N GLN A 251 -8.45 -16.42 2.38
CA GLN A 251 -7.75 -17.67 2.08
C GLN A 251 -7.93 -18.69 3.22
N LYS A 252 -8.05 -19.99 2.86
CA LYS A 252 -8.15 -21.07 3.87
C LYS A 252 -6.97 -21.06 4.86
N ARG A 253 -5.78 -20.77 4.37
CA ARG A 253 -4.55 -20.72 5.16
C ARG A 253 -4.43 -19.52 6.10
N ASP A 254 -5.27 -18.51 5.97
CA ASP A 254 -5.21 -17.32 6.82
C ASP A 254 -5.47 -17.67 8.29
N VAL A 255 -6.26 -18.71 8.54
CA VAL A 255 -6.43 -19.28 9.89
C VAL A 255 -5.08 -19.79 10.43
N GLN A 256 -4.33 -20.55 9.63
CA GLN A 256 -3.01 -21.06 10.02
C GLN A 256 -2.00 -19.94 10.26
N LEU A 257 -2.05 -18.88 9.43
CA LEU A 257 -1.20 -17.70 9.63
C LEU A 257 -1.54 -16.98 10.94
N ALA A 258 -2.82 -16.79 11.24
CA ALA A 258 -3.26 -16.21 12.51
C ALA A 258 -2.84 -17.03 13.72
N GLU A 259 -2.99 -18.35 13.66
CA GLU A 259 -2.54 -19.28 14.70
C GLU A 259 -1.02 -19.19 14.90
N TYR A 260 -0.26 -19.16 13.81
CA TYR A 260 1.21 -19.09 13.86
C TYR A 260 1.69 -17.78 14.49
N VAL A 261 1.09 -16.65 14.16
CA VAL A 261 1.41 -15.36 14.78
C VAL A 261 1.04 -15.36 16.27
N ALA A 262 -0.13 -15.91 16.63
CA ALA A 262 -0.57 -16.03 18.01
C ALA A 262 0.38 -16.90 18.85
N ASP A 263 0.78 -18.05 18.32
CA ASP A 263 1.74 -18.93 18.97
C ASP A 263 3.15 -18.30 19.10
N THR A 264 3.58 -17.58 18.08
CA THR A 264 4.85 -16.87 18.09
C THR A 264 4.86 -15.79 19.17
N ARG A 265 3.77 -15.01 19.28
CA ARG A 265 3.61 -14.04 20.36
C ARG A 265 3.67 -14.71 21.73
N LYS A 266 2.95 -15.82 21.92
CA LYS A 266 2.94 -16.56 23.19
C LYS A 266 4.32 -17.04 23.58
N LYS A 267 5.13 -17.50 22.62
CA LYS A 267 6.49 -18.03 22.85
C LYS A 267 7.54 -16.94 23.05
N THR A 268 7.44 -15.84 22.33
CA THR A 268 8.50 -14.82 22.23
C THR A 268 8.13 -13.47 22.85
N GLY A 269 6.84 -13.20 23.09
CA GLY A 269 6.33 -11.90 23.48
C GLY A 269 6.11 -10.95 22.30
N TYR A 270 6.44 -11.34 21.06
CA TYR A 270 6.34 -10.53 19.85
C TYR A 270 5.57 -11.24 18.74
N PRO A 271 4.88 -10.49 17.87
CA PRO A 271 4.63 -9.05 17.93
C PRO A 271 3.60 -8.67 19.01
N HIS A 272 3.50 -7.38 19.34
CA HIS A 272 2.46 -6.86 20.23
C HIS A 272 1.15 -6.58 19.51
N GLY A 273 1.19 -6.33 18.22
CA GLY A 273 0.03 -6.08 17.38
C GLY A 273 0.23 -6.64 15.97
N PHE A 274 -0.87 -7.10 15.39
CA PHE A 274 -0.93 -7.63 14.03
C PHE A 274 -2.20 -7.12 13.37
N SER A 275 -2.09 -5.99 12.67
CA SER A 275 -3.22 -5.29 12.07
C SER A 275 -3.51 -5.82 10.68
N VAL A 276 -4.74 -6.25 10.46
CA VAL A 276 -5.20 -6.81 9.19
C VAL A 276 -6.39 -6.04 8.63
N GLN A 277 -6.54 -6.06 7.31
CA GLN A 277 -7.77 -5.65 6.63
C GLN A 277 -8.67 -6.87 6.51
N ASN A 278 -9.73 -6.89 7.31
CA ASN A 278 -10.67 -8.01 7.30
C ASN A 278 -11.40 -8.11 5.95
N THR A 279 -11.58 -9.32 5.45
CA THR A 279 -12.37 -9.50 4.23
C THR A 279 -13.80 -8.99 4.41
N LYS A 280 -14.33 -8.31 3.40
CA LYS A 280 -15.68 -7.75 3.46
C LYS A 280 -16.80 -8.80 3.51
N ASN A 281 -16.53 -9.99 2.99
CA ASN A 281 -17.44 -11.12 3.08
C ASN A 281 -17.18 -11.86 4.40
N ALA A 282 -18.01 -11.58 5.40
CA ALA A 282 -17.93 -12.23 6.69
C ALA A 282 -18.28 -13.71 6.56
N THR A 283 -17.27 -14.53 6.44
CA THR A 283 -17.35 -15.98 6.49
C THR A 283 -17.02 -16.48 7.90
N GLU A 284 -17.37 -17.72 8.20
CA GLU A 284 -16.94 -18.38 9.44
C GLU A 284 -15.41 -18.33 9.59
N ARG A 285 -14.69 -18.45 8.50
CA ARG A 285 -13.23 -18.35 8.47
C ARG A 285 -12.73 -16.95 8.85
N ALA A 286 -13.34 -15.90 8.33
CA ALA A 286 -12.98 -14.52 8.68
C ALA A 286 -13.26 -14.26 10.17
N TYR A 287 -14.37 -14.75 10.70
CA TYR A 287 -14.67 -14.69 12.13
C TYR A 287 -13.59 -15.40 12.96
N LEU A 288 -13.28 -16.66 12.63
CA LEU A 288 -12.29 -17.46 13.35
C LEU A 288 -10.90 -16.80 13.34
N THR A 289 -10.46 -16.29 12.20
CA THR A 289 -9.21 -15.58 12.07
C THR A 289 -9.12 -14.39 13.02
N GLN A 290 -10.15 -13.57 13.06
CA GLN A 290 -10.21 -12.39 13.93
C GLN A 290 -10.28 -12.78 15.41
N LYS A 291 -11.02 -13.83 15.75
CA LYS A 291 -11.09 -14.35 17.12
C LYS A 291 -9.72 -14.82 17.61
N ILE A 292 -8.98 -15.57 16.80
CA ILE A 292 -7.62 -16.03 17.12
C ILE A 292 -6.72 -14.84 17.42
N LEU A 293 -6.73 -13.82 16.57
CA LEU A 293 -5.92 -12.62 16.75
C LEU A 293 -6.33 -11.83 18.00
N ALA A 294 -7.61 -11.69 18.25
CA ALA A 294 -8.14 -10.98 19.44
C ALA A 294 -7.80 -11.70 20.73
N ASP A 295 -8.00 -13.02 20.79
CA ASP A 295 -7.70 -13.84 21.98
C ASP A 295 -6.20 -13.80 22.32
N ALA A 296 -5.35 -13.65 21.31
CA ALA A 296 -3.91 -13.47 21.48
C ALA A 296 -3.50 -12.01 21.83
N GLY A 297 -4.44 -11.07 21.89
CA GLY A 297 -4.17 -9.67 22.14
C GLY A 297 -3.47 -8.94 20.99
N LEU A 298 -3.58 -9.48 19.77
CA LEU A 298 -2.89 -8.97 18.57
C LEU A 298 -3.69 -7.92 17.82
N ASN A 299 -4.99 -7.82 18.02
CA ASN A 299 -5.82 -6.74 17.54
C ASN A 299 -6.70 -6.18 18.65
N LYS A 300 -7.13 -4.92 18.52
CA LYS A 300 -7.99 -4.24 19.51
C LYS A 300 -9.43 -4.08 19.03
N GLY A 301 -9.73 -4.45 17.80
CA GLY A 301 -11.05 -4.31 17.24
C GLY A 301 -11.15 -4.91 15.85
N VAL A 302 -12.34 -5.31 15.48
CA VAL A 302 -12.65 -5.94 14.19
C VAL A 302 -13.53 -5.02 13.37
N ALA A 303 -13.09 -4.69 12.15
CA ALA A 303 -13.87 -3.91 11.22
C ALA A 303 -14.97 -4.77 10.58
N LEU A 304 -16.21 -4.36 10.75
CA LEU A 304 -17.36 -4.84 10.01
C LEU A 304 -17.82 -3.73 9.06
N SER A 305 -17.04 -3.52 8.00
CA SER A 305 -17.18 -2.34 7.13
C SER A 305 -18.33 -2.51 6.16
N MET A 306 -19.26 -1.57 6.19
CA MET A 306 -20.44 -1.52 5.32
C MET A 306 -20.35 -0.45 4.23
N GLN A 307 -19.64 0.64 4.48
CA GLN A 307 -19.45 1.81 3.63
C GLN A 307 -20.72 2.59 3.34
N SER A 308 -21.81 1.94 2.98
CA SER A 308 -23.18 2.44 2.87
C SER A 308 -24.14 1.30 3.14
N LEU A 309 -25.37 1.61 3.53
CA LEU A 309 -26.48 0.65 3.65
C LEU A 309 -27.60 0.94 2.62
N ASP A 310 -27.45 1.96 1.82
CA ASP A 310 -28.38 2.29 0.74
C ASP A 310 -28.13 1.42 -0.49
N GLN A 311 -29.15 0.69 -0.96
CA GLN A 311 -28.99 -0.30 -2.02
C GLN A 311 -28.59 0.33 -3.37
N ASP A 312 -29.12 1.51 -3.70
CA ASP A 312 -28.76 2.20 -4.92
C ASP A 312 -27.32 2.69 -4.90
N THR A 313 -26.89 3.21 -3.76
CA THR A 313 -25.49 3.60 -3.52
C THR A 313 -24.55 2.41 -3.63
N LEU A 314 -24.88 1.28 -2.99
CA LEU A 314 -24.07 0.05 -3.07
C LEU A 314 -23.95 -0.46 -4.50
N LYS A 315 -25.02 -0.41 -5.28
CA LYS A 315 -25.01 -0.75 -6.72
C LYS A 315 -24.09 0.17 -7.51
N ASN A 316 -24.17 1.49 -7.26
CA ASN A 316 -23.33 2.47 -7.94
C ASN A 316 -21.85 2.27 -7.67
N ILE A 317 -21.47 1.87 -6.45
CA ILE A 317 -20.08 1.62 -6.06
C ILE A 317 -19.65 0.17 -6.26
N LYS A 318 -20.50 -0.69 -6.85
CA LYS A 318 -20.22 -2.11 -7.12
C LYS A 318 -19.79 -2.87 -5.87
N ARG A 319 -20.51 -2.65 -4.78
CA ARG A 319 -20.23 -3.30 -3.51
C ARG A 319 -21.41 -4.12 -3.02
N ASP A 320 -21.15 -5.40 -2.75
CA ASP A 320 -22.08 -6.29 -2.04
C ASP A 320 -21.70 -6.36 -0.57
N ASN A 321 -22.62 -5.96 0.29
CA ASN A 321 -22.46 -6.11 1.73
C ASN A 321 -23.02 -7.45 2.18
N ILE A 322 -22.58 -7.91 3.36
CA ILE A 322 -23.29 -8.94 4.12
C ILE A 322 -24.70 -8.42 4.49
N SER A 323 -25.64 -9.33 4.68
CA SER A 323 -26.98 -8.97 5.16
C SER A 323 -26.92 -8.37 6.56
N LEU A 324 -27.95 -7.59 6.92
CA LEU A 324 -28.07 -7.07 8.29
C LEU A 324 -28.22 -8.20 9.32
N ASP A 325 -28.89 -9.31 8.96
CA ASP A 325 -28.99 -10.48 9.84
C ASP A 325 -27.63 -11.13 10.09
N THR A 326 -26.79 -11.27 9.06
CA THR A 326 -25.41 -11.73 9.21
C THR A 326 -24.59 -10.76 10.06
N TYR A 327 -24.75 -9.46 9.82
CA TYR A 327 -24.09 -8.43 10.61
C TYR A 327 -24.46 -8.52 12.10
N LEU A 328 -25.75 -8.62 12.41
CA LEU A 328 -26.25 -8.77 13.77
C LEU A 328 -25.68 -10.01 14.45
N GLU A 329 -25.67 -11.14 13.76
CA GLU A 329 -25.12 -12.40 14.30
C GLU A 329 -23.63 -12.30 14.58
N LEU A 330 -22.84 -11.68 13.69
CA LEU A 330 -21.42 -11.44 13.92
C LEU A 330 -21.16 -10.49 15.06
N ALA A 331 -21.88 -9.37 15.11
CA ALA A 331 -21.77 -8.41 16.22
C ALA A 331 -22.07 -9.07 17.56
N ARG A 332 -23.10 -9.93 17.62
CA ARG A 332 -23.47 -10.72 18.80
C ARG A 332 -22.33 -11.68 19.19
N ARG A 333 -21.79 -12.43 18.25
CA ARG A 333 -20.71 -13.40 18.51
C ARG A 333 -19.45 -12.71 19.03
N PHE A 334 -19.02 -11.63 18.40
CA PHE A 334 -17.88 -10.86 18.86
C PHE A 334 -18.11 -10.23 20.24
N THR A 335 -19.33 -9.78 20.54
CA THR A 335 -19.68 -9.26 21.86
C THR A 335 -19.56 -10.35 22.94
N ILE A 336 -20.04 -11.56 22.69
CA ILE A 336 -19.88 -12.71 23.57
C ILE A 336 -18.39 -13.03 23.79
N ASP A 337 -17.59 -12.97 22.75
CA ASP A 337 -16.15 -13.20 22.81
C ASP A 337 -15.36 -12.01 23.40
N LYS A 338 -16.05 -10.95 23.80
CA LYS A 338 -15.44 -9.70 24.32
C LYS A 338 -14.49 -9.03 23.32
N VAL A 339 -14.79 -9.15 22.05
CA VAL A 339 -14.05 -8.49 20.95
C VAL A 339 -14.83 -7.27 20.51
N GLU A 340 -14.18 -6.10 20.54
CA GLU A 340 -14.78 -4.88 20.03
C GLU A 340 -14.91 -4.93 18.51
N THR A 341 -16.05 -4.46 18.02
CA THR A 341 -16.27 -4.26 16.58
C THR A 341 -16.43 -2.78 16.28
N TYR A 342 -16.15 -2.40 15.05
CA TYR A 342 -16.49 -1.08 14.52
C TYR A 342 -16.94 -1.19 13.07
N SER A 343 -17.66 -0.18 12.60
CA SER A 343 -18.13 -0.12 11.21
C SER A 343 -17.68 1.17 10.55
N ASP A 344 -17.37 1.08 9.28
CA ASP A 344 -16.99 2.23 8.47
C ASP A 344 -18.13 2.62 7.53
N LEU A 345 -18.40 3.92 7.46
CA LEU A 345 -19.27 4.52 6.46
C LEU A 345 -18.52 5.63 5.73
N ILE A 346 -18.81 5.78 4.44
CA ILE A 346 -18.23 6.83 3.59
C ILE A 346 -19.29 7.89 3.29
N LEU A 347 -18.96 9.14 3.58
CA LEU A 347 -19.76 10.30 3.23
C LEU A 347 -19.45 10.75 1.81
N GLY A 348 -20.47 10.98 1.00
CA GLY A 348 -20.34 11.53 -0.35
C GLY A 348 -20.33 10.49 -1.47
N LEU A 349 -20.72 9.25 -1.22
CA LEU A 349 -20.86 8.21 -2.23
C LEU A 349 -21.99 8.54 -3.23
N PRO A 350 -21.87 8.17 -4.52
CA PRO A 350 -22.88 8.49 -5.54
C PRO A 350 -24.21 7.78 -5.27
N GLY A 351 -25.28 8.55 -5.24
CA GLY A 351 -26.63 8.09 -4.92
C GLY A 351 -27.01 8.16 -3.45
N GLU A 352 -26.07 8.37 -2.56
CA GLU A 352 -26.34 8.56 -1.12
C GLU A 352 -26.96 9.94 -0.88
N THR A 353 -28.06 9.99 -0.16
CA THR A 353 -28.70 11.22 0.32
C THR A 353 -28.45 11.40 1.82
N TYR A 354 -28.74 12.57 2.36
CA TYR A 354 -28.71 12.79 3.80
C TYR A 354 -29.62 11.82 4.53
N GLU A 355 -30.84 11.66 4.04
CA GLU A 355 -31.84 10.77 4.61
C GLU A 355 -31.41 9.30 4.57
N SER A 356 -30.89 8.82 3.42
CA SER A 356 -30.42 7.44 3.30
C SER A 356 -29.21 7.18 4.17
N PHE A 357 -28.30 8.14 4.31
CA PHE A 357 -27.15 8.05 5.20
C PHE A 357 -27.58 7.96 6.68
N CYS A 358 -28.47 8.84 7.13
CA CYS A 358 -29.02 8.80 8.49
C CYS A 358 -29.72 7.49 8.79
N LYS A 359 -30.53 6.98 7.85
CA LYS A 359 -31.18 5.68 7.94
C LYS A 359 -30.15 4.54 8.06
N GLY A 360 -29.05 4.62 7.33
CA GLY A 360 -27.95 3.67 7.39
C GLY A 360 -27.31 3.61 8.79
N VAL A 361 -27.05 4.78 9.38
CA VAL A 361 -26.54 4.88 10.77
C VAL A 361 -27.52 4.23 11.77
N ASP A 362 -28.80 4.57 11.66
CA ASP A 362 -29.86 4.01 12.51
C ASP A 362 -29.92 2.47 12.41
N LEU A 363 -29.84 1.94 11.18
CA LEU A 363 -29.82 0.49 10.94
C LEU A 363 -28.59 -0.19 11.55
N LEU A 364 -27.41 0.41 11.46
CA LEU A 364 -26.21 -0.14 12.10
C LEU A 364 -26.34 -0.22 13.61
N VAL A 365 -26.82 0.85 14.24
CA VAL A 365 -27.04 0.87 15.69
C VAL A 365 -28.07 -0.18 16.10
N LYS A 366 -29.21 -0.26 15.40
CA LYS A 366 -30.24 -1.27 15.64
C LYS A 366 -29.77 -2.71 15.40
N SER A 367 -28.81 -2.89 14.50
CA SER A 367 -28.20 -4.19 14.18
C SER A 367 -27.07 -4.59 15.14
N GLY A 368 -26.85 -3.84 16.21
CA GLY A 368 -25.93 -4.22 17.28
C GLY A 368 -24.57 -3.54 17.28
N GLN A 369 -24.36 -2.49 16.47
CA GLN A 369 -23.13 -1.72 16.55
C GLN A 369 -23.19 -0.73 17.72
N HIS A 370 -22.59 -1.12 18.85
CA HIS A 370 -22.61 -0.36 20.09
C HIS A 370 -21.26 0.28 20.43
N ASN A 371 -20.20 -0.04 19.70
CA ASN A 371 -18.86 0.46 20.00
C ASN A 371 -18.53 1.73 19.20
N ARG A 372 -18.21 1.58 17.92
CA ARG A 372 -17.77 2.69 17.10
C ARG A 372 -18.29 2.60 15.67
N ILE A 373 -18.78 3.72 15.16
CA ILE A 373 -18.99 3.94 13.73
C ILE A 373 -17.98 5.00 13.29
N GLN A 374 -17.15 4.66 12.33
CA GLN A 374 -16.16 5.55 11.75
C GLN A 374 -16.71 6.16 10.47
N PHE A 375 -16.69 7.48 10.39
CA PHE A 375 -17.13 8.24 9.23
C PHE A 375 -15.93 8.73 8.44
N ASN A 376 -15.87 8.37 7.16
CA ASN A 376 -14.81 8.76 6.26
C ASN A 376 -15.37 9.66 5.16
N ASN A 377 -14.75 10.78 4.89
CA ASN A 377 -15.07 11.56 3.70
C ASN A 377 -14.57 10.82 2.46
N LEU A 378 -15.39 10.79 1.41
CA LEU A 378 -15.01 10.20 0.15
C LEU A 378 -13.78 10.94 -0.42
N SER A 379 -12.73 10.19 -0.67
CA SER A 379 -11.54 10.67 -1.39
C SER A 379 -11.47 9.99 -2.76
N ILE A 380 -11.34 10.79 -3.81
CA ILE A 380 -11.21 10.27 -5.17
C ILE A 380 -9.74 9.93 -5.43
N LEU A 381 -9.45 8.65 -5.53
CA LEU A 381 -8.10 8.16 -5.83
C LEU A 381 -7.85 8.18 -7.34
N PRO A 382 -6.63 8.52 -7.81
CA PRO A 382 -6.36 8.74 -9.24
C PRO A 382 -6.59 7.49 -10.10
N ASN A 383 -6.35 6.30 -9.56
CA ASN A 383 -6.46 5.04 -10.32
C ASN A 383 -7.66 4.18 -9.92
N ALA A 384 -8.52 4.64 -9.01
CA ALA A 384 -9.80 4.00 -8.76
C ALA A 384 -10.77 4.24 -9.94
N GLU A 385 -11.69 3.31 -10.19
CA GLU A 385 -12.72 3.47 -11.22
C GLU A 385 -13.49 4.80 -11.04
N MET A 386 -13.75 5.16 -9.78
CA MET A 386 -14.41 6.41 -9.41
C MET A 386 -13.65 7.67 -9.86
N GLY A 387 -12.34 7.59 -10.05
CA GLY A 387 -11.51 8.66 -10.59
C GLY A 387 -11.65 8.88 -12.11
N ASN A 388 -12.31 7.96 -12.81
CA ASN A 388 -12.53 8.10 -14.25
C ASN A 388 -13.51 9.24 -14.54
N PRO A 389 -13.18 10.17 -15.45
CA PRO A 389 -14.07 11.27 -15.82
C PRO A 389 -15.47 10.84 -16.27
N ASP A 390 -15.58 9.71 -16.98
CA ASP A 390 -16.86 9.16 -17.43
C ASP A 390 -17.72 8.68 -16.25
N TYR A 391 -17.10 8.08 -15.23
CA TYR A 391 -17.79 7.69 -14.00
C TYR A 391 -18.32 8.92 -13.25
N LEU A 392 -17.46 9.93 -13.08
CA LEU A 392 -17.85 11.18 -12.42
C LEU A 392 -19.01 11.86 -13.14
N LYS A 393 -18.95 11.93 -14.46
CA LYS A 393 -20.03 12.51 -15.30
C LYS A 393 -21.32 11.70 -15.18
N LYS A 394 -21.23 10.37 -15.28
CA LYS A 394 -22.40 9.46 -15.18
C LYS A 394 -23.14 9.65 -13.86
N HIS A 395 -22.43 9.84 -12.77
CA HIS A 395 -23.00 9.96 -11.42
C HIS A 395 -23.16 11.41 -10.95
N GLY A 396 -22.92 12.40 -11.82
CA GLY A 396 -23.06 13.83 -11.48
C GLY A 396 -22.11 14.28 -10.36
N MET A 397 -20.96 13.65 -10.23
CA MET A 397 -19.99 13.93 -9.16
C MET A 397 -19.09 15.10 -9.51
N LYS A 398 -18.79 15.92 -8.51
CA LYS A 398 -17.85 17.04 -8.62
C LYS A 398 -16.75 16.91 -7.58
N ILE A 399 -15.50 16.93 -8.04
CA ILE A 399 -14.34 16.90 -7.15
C ILE A 399 -14.12 18.29 -6.58
N ILE A 400 -14.05 18.40 -5.26
CA ILE A 400 -13.66 19.61 -4.55
C ILE A 400 -12.24 19.38 -4.01
N LYS A 401 -11.30 20.19 -4.47
CA LYS A 401 -9.95 20.18 -3.93
C LYS A 401 -9.93 20.91 -2.59
N SER A 402 -9.38 20.25 -1.59
CA SER A 402 -9.20 20.82 -0.25
C SER A 402 -7.71 20.92 0.08
N ASN A 403 -7.33 21.97 0.79
CA ASN A 403 -5.99 22.09 1.35
C ASN A 403 -5.79 21.24 2.61
N ILE A 404 -6.86 20.67 3.12
CA ILE A 404 -6.81 19.76 4.27
C ILE A 404 -6.71 18.35 3.69
N ILE A 405 -5.56 17.81 3.75
CA ILE A 405 -5.35 16.47 3.17
C ILE A 405 -4.80 15.58 4.24
N ASN A 406 -5.38 14.54 4.47
CA ASN A 406 -4.81 13.23 4.43
C ASN A 406 -5.72 12.22 5.04
N ILE A 407 -5.36 11.00 4.81
CA ILE A 407 -5.90 9.81 5.46
C ILE A 407 -5.93 9.96 6.99
N HIS A 408 -5.06 10.78 7.55
CA HIS A 408 -4.93 11.03 8.98
C HIS A 408 -5.34 12.45 9.40
N GLY A 409 -6.01 13.20 8.52
CA GLY A 409 -6.58 14.53 8.82
C GLY A 409 -5.58 15.67 8.93
N SER A 410 -4.35 15.54 8.46
CA SER A 410 -3.36 16.59 8.46
C SER A 410 -2.83 16.95 7.07
N LYS A 411 -2.50 18.20 6.87
CA LYS A 411 -1.86 18.66 5.64
C LYS A 411 -0.48 18.04 5.50
N GLU A 412 -0.07 17.66 4.30
CA GLU A 412 1.31 17.24 4.06
C GLU A 412 2.25 18.42 4.29
N ILE A 413 3.20 18.25 5.21
CA ILE A 413 4.22 19.24 5.54
C ILE A 413 5.46 18.91 4.72
N LEU A 414 5.99 19.89 3.99
CA LEU A 414 7.17 19.71 3.16
C LEU A 414 8.49 19.99 3.91
N ASP A 415 8.47 20.85 4.90
CA ASP A 415 9.65 21.24 5.69
C ASP A 415 9.44 21.04 7.18
#